data_49c35ee27011221944ea3af761624335
#
_entry.id   49c35ee27011221944ea3af761624335
#
_cell.length_a   1.000
_cell.length_b   1.000
_cell.length_c   1.000
_cell.angle_alpha   90.00
_cell.angle_beta   90.00
_cell.angle_gamma   90.00
#
_symmetry.space_group_name_H-M   'P 1'
#
loop_
_entity.id
_entity.type
_entity.pdbx_description
1 polymer ?
#
loop_
_entity_poly.entity_id
_entity_poly.type
_entity_poly.pdbx_seq_one_letter_code
_entity_poly.pdbx_strand_id
1 'polypeptide(L)'
;MTTSKRPIRAALYARVSTDKQSTENQLRELRQAADRLGWQVVEEFVDRGISGAKGRKDRPKLDGMLKGVVRKDFDIVASWSVDRLGRSLIDLVNMLQELHSTGVDLYLHQQGINTTTPAGKALFGMMGVFAEFERGMIQERVRAGLARAKAKGTKSGKAIGRPAVSAKIEDHIRELRAEGLGMLKIAAQAGCGVSVVQRVLGVP
;
A
#
# COMPACT_ATOMS: atom_id res chain seq x y z
N MET A 1 -44.71 7.42 7.60
CA MET A 1 -43.77 8.22 6.79
C MET A 1 -42.57 7.37 6.51
N THR A 2 -42.52 6.69 5.34
CA THR A 2 -41.39 5.90 4.89
C THR A 2 -40.30 6.87 4.43
N THR A 3 -39.28 7.06 5.26
CA THR A 3 -38.06 7.77 4.85
C THR A 3 -37.43 6.96 3.71
N SER A 4 -37.58 7.43 2.48
CA SER A 4 -36.89 6.87 1.31
C SER A 4 -35.38 7.03 1.55
N LYS A 5 -34.77 5.93 2.05
CA LYS A 5 -33.33 5.85 2.21
C LYS A 5 -32.74 5.85 0.80
N ARG A 6 -31.90 6.86 0.46
CA ARG A 6 -31.24 6.87 -0.86
C ARG A 6 -30.56 5.54 -1.12
N PRO A 7 -30.56 5.03 -2.35
CA PRO A 7 -29.87 3.80 -2.70
C PRO A 7 -28.37 3.92 -2.40
N ILE A 8 -27.78 2.82 -1.92
CA ILE A 8 -26.34 2.75 -1.68
C ILE A 8 -25.63 2.79 -3.04
N ARG A 9 -24.71 3.74 -3.21
CA ARG A 9 -23.93 3.89 -4.44
C ARG A 9 -22.77 2.91 -4.39
N ALA A 10 -22.69 1.99 -5.38
CA ALA A 10 -21.71 0.95 -5.45
C ALA A 10 -20.68 1.20 -6.58
N ALA A 11 -19.38 1.08 -6.24
CA ALA A 11 -18.31 0.94 -7.22
C ALA A 11 -17.95 -0.54 -7.37
N LEU A 12 -17.91 -1.05 -8.60
CA LEU A 12 -17.50 -2.42 -8.88
C LEU A 12 -16.03 -2.45 -9.29
N TYR A 13 -15.26 -3.37 -8.69
CA TYR A 13 -13.86 -3.58 -9.07
C TYR A 13 -13.62 -5.01 -9.55
N ALA A 14 -13.06 -5.13 -10.74
CA ALA A 14 -12.64 -6.39 -11.32
C ALA A 14 -11.20 -6.34 -11.85
N ARG A 15 -10.49 -7.45 -11.77
CA ARG A 15 -9.14 -7.61 -12.30
C ARG A 15 -8.96 -8.97 -12.95
N VAL A 16 -8.35 -8.97 -14.14
CA VAL A 16 -7.97 -10.20 -14.84
C VAL A 16 -6.56 -10.10 -15.40
N SER A 17 -5.85 -11.23 -15.38
CA SER A 17 -4.49 -11.33 -15.93
C SER A 17 -4.49 -11.46 -17.45
N THR A 18 -5.41 -12.21 -18.06
CA THR A 18 -5.33 -12.55 -19.50
C THR A 18 -6.68 -12.81 -20.21
N ASP A 19 -7.77 -13.08 -19.51
CA ASP A 19 -9.00 -13.54 -20.14
C ASP A 19 -10.13 -12.50 -20.06
N LYS A 20 -10.61 -12.03 -21.24
CA LYS A 20 -11.75 -11.10 -21.35
C LYS A 20 -13.05 -11.72 -20.82
N GLN A 21 -13.24 -13.02 -21.02
CA GLN A 21 -14.45 -13.73 -20.66
C GLN A 21 -14.62 -13.86 -19.14
N SER A 22 -13.51 -14.02 -18.41
CA SER A 22 -13.48 -14.09 -16.95
C SER A 22 -13.85 -12.75 -16.28
N THR A 23 -13.47 -11.61 -16.89
CA THR A 23 -13.81 -10.28 -16.35
C THR A 23 -15.31 -10.00 -16.46
N GLU A 24 -15.89 -10.28 -17.60
CA GLU A 24 -17.31 -10.02 -17.83
C GLU A 24 -18.19 -10.90 -16.93
N ASN A 25 -17.79 -12.15 -16.68
CA ASN A 25 -18.46 -13.01 -15.72
C ASN A 25 -18.42 -12.43 -14.30
N GLN A 26 -17.22 -11.95 -13.85
CA GLN A 26 -17.09 -11.31 -12.54
C GLN A 26 -17.98 -10.07 -12.40
N LEU A 27 -17.97 -9.19 -13.40
CA LEU A 27 -18.81 -8.00 -13.41
C LEU A 27 -20.29 -8.34 -13.43
N ARG A 28 -20.70 -9.34 -14.23
CA ARG A 28 -22.09 -9.80 -14.29
C ARG A 28 -22.58 -10.26 -12.91
N GLU A 29 -21.78 -11.08 -12.21
CA GLU A 29 -22.13 -11.55 -10.87
C GLU A 29 -22.21 -10.40 -9.86
N LEU A 30 -21.28 -9.43 -9.94
CA LEU A 30 -21.30 -8.25 -9.09
C LEU A 30 -22.51 -7.35 -9.37
N ARG A 31 -22.88 -7.14 -10.63
CA ARG A 31 -24.11 -6.40 -11.01
C ARG A 31 -25.35 -7.09 -10.47
N GLN A 32 -25.45 -8.42 -10.63
CA GLN A 32 -26.57 -9.20 -10.08
C GLN A 32 -26.62 -9.12 -8.55
N ALA A 33 -25.46 -9.11 -7.87
CA ALA A 33 -25.41 -8.94 -6.43
C ALA A 33 -25.85 -7.51 -6.02
N ALA A 34 -25.44 -6.49 -6.76
CA ALA A 34 -25.84 -5.10 -6.52
C ALA A 34 -27.35 -4.94 -6.68
N ASP A 35 -27.94 -5.46 -7.77
CA ASP A 35 -29.38 -5.43 -8.01
C ASP A 35 -30.16 -6.13 -6.88
N ARG A 36 -29.72 -7.34 -6.48
CA ARG A 36 -30.36 -8.12 -5.40
C ARG A 36 -30.30 -7.39 -4.04
N LEU A 37 -29.21 -6.64 -3.80
CA LEU A 37 -29.00 -5.92 -2.54
C LEU A 37 -29.53 -4.48 -2.58
N GLY A 38 -30.14 -4.07 -3.70
CA GLY A 38 -30.72 -2.73 -3.88
C GLY A 38 -29.68 -1.60 -3.98
N TRP A 39 -28.48 -1.91 -4.52
CA TRP A 39 -27.43 -0.92 -4.72
C TRP A 39 -27.50 -0.32 -6.12
N GLN A 40 -27.14 0.95 -6.22
CA GLN A 40 -26.99 1.64 -7.49
C GLN A 40 -25.50 1.56 -7.91
N VAL A 41 -25.20 0.84 -8.99
CA VAL A 41 -23.86 0.82 -9.57
C VAL A 41 -23.59 2.18 -10.22
N VAL A 42 -22.61 2.91 -9.70
CA VAL A 42 -22.23 4.26 -10.19
C VAL A 42 -20.98 4.23 -11.05
N GLU A 43 -20.06 3.30 -10.82
CA GLU A 43 -18.82 3.19 -11.59
C GLU A 43 -18.26 1.76 -11.57
N GLU A 44 -17.59 1.38 -12.67
CA GLU A 44 -16.89 0.11 -12.81
C GLU A 44 -15.41 0.33 -13.10
N PHE A 45 -14.56 -0.22 -12.26
CA PHE A 45 -13.11 -0.14 -12.37
C PHE A 45 -12.54 -1.49 -12.80
N VAL A 46 -11.94 -1.56 -13.98
CA VAL A 46 -11.46 -2.82 -14.54
C VAL A 46 -9.99 -2.73 -14.93
N ASP A 47 -9.12 -3.42 -14.21
CA ASP A 47 -7.72 -3.60 -14.56
C ASP A 47 -7.54 -4.87 -15.40
N ARG A 48 -7.18 -4.72 -16.68
CA ARG A 48 -6.99 -5.82 -17.64
C ARG A 48 -5.52 -6.08 -17.90
N GLY A 49 -5.15 -7.36 -18.05
CA GLY A 49 -3.77 -7.75 -18.37
C GLY A 49 -2.78 -7.53 -17.22
N ILE A 50 -3.26 -7.31 -16.00
CA ILE A 50 -2.42 -6.98 -14.86
C ILE A 50 -2.38 -8.14 -13.88
N SER A 51 -1.17 -8.68 -13.62
CA SER A 51 -0.95 -9.73 -12.64
C SER A 51 -1.25 -9.21 -11.21
N GLY A 52 -1.79 -10.09 -10.35
CA GLY A 52 -1.97 -9.81 -8.92
C GLY A 52 -0.68 -9.47 -8.17
N ALA A 53 0.48 -9.85 -8.74
CA ALA A 53 1.79 -9.54 -8.17
C ALA A 53 2.18 -8.05 -8.30
N LYS A 54 1.50 -7.27 -9.17
CA LYS A 54 1.77 -5.85 -9.35
C LYS A 54 1.10 -5.01 -8.26
N GLY A 55 1.82 -4.00 -7.77
CA GLY A 55 1.34 -3.08 -6.73
C GLY A 55 0.31 -2.05 -7.24
N ARG A 56 -0.15 -1.17 -6.33
CA ARG A 56 -1.10 -0.08 -6.63
C ARG A 56 -0.68 0.78 -7.82
N LYS A 57 0.63 1.12 -7.93
CA LYS A 57 1.18 1.95 -9.02
C LYS A 57 0.97 1.38 -10.42
N ASP A 58 0.92 0.06 -10.54
CA ASP A 58 0.74 -0.64 -11.80
C ASP A 58 -0.74 -1.00 -12.08
N ARG A 59 -1.66 -0.53 -11.23
CA ARG A 59 -3.10 -0.81 -11.28
C ARG A 59 -3.89 0.50 -11.32
N PRO A 60 -3.94 1.17 -12.48
CA PRO A 60 -4.51 2.52 -12.59
C PRO A 60 -6.00 2.58 -12.23
N LYS A 61 -6.76 1.50 -12.49
CA LYS A 61 -8.18 1.46 -12.13
C LYS A 61 -8.40 1.24 -10.64
N LEU A 62 -7.57 0.42 -9.97
CA LEU A 62 -7.56 0.32 -8.51
C LEU A 62 -7.20 1.67 -7.88
N ASP A 63 -6.18 2.36 -8.38
CA ASP A 63 -5.79 3.67 -7.86
C ASP A 63 -6.89 4.72 -8.05
N GLY A 64 -7.55 4.71 -9.22
CA GLY A 64 -8.73 5.54 -9.49
C GLY A 64 -9.87 5.27 -8.51
N MET A 65 -10.20 3.99 -8.26
CA MET A 65 -11.20 3.59 -7.29
C MET A 65 -10.86 4.09 -5.88
N LEU A 66 -9.61 3.91 -5.42
CA LEU A 66 -9.19 4.37 -4.09
C LEU A 66 -9.23 5.90 -3.97
N LYS A 67 -8.93 6.65 -5.03
CA LYS A 67 -9.15 8.09 -5.08
C LYS A 67 -10.63 8.45 -4.96
N GLY A 68 -11.52 7.68 -5.59
CA GLY A 68 -12.97 7.82 -5.43
C GLY A 68 -13.45 7.53 -4.01
N VAL A 69 -12.84 6.55 -3.32
CA VAL A 69 -13.08 6.28 -1.88
C VAL A 69 -12.80 7.52 -1.05
N VAL A 70 -11.64 8.15 -1.24
CA VAL A 70 -11.26 9.37 -0.49
C VAL A 70 -12.23 10.53 -0.76
N ARG A 71 -12.71 10.67 -2.00
CA ARG A 71 -13.71 11.71 -2.36
C ARG A 71 -15.13 11.36 -1.96
N LYS A 72 -15.39 10.12 -1.49
CA LYS A 72 -16.73 9.60 -1.19
C LYS A 72 -17.68 9.63 -2.41
N ASP A 73 -17.14 9.28 -3.57
CA ASP A 73 -17.91 9.22 -4.82
C ASP A 73 -18.96 8.08 -4.78
N PHE A 74 -18.74 7.07 -3.92
CA PHE A 74 -19.61 5.92 -3.67
C PHE A 74 -19.59 5.51 -2.20
N ASP A 75 -20.57 4.70 -1.80
CA ASP A 75 -20.80 4.31 -0.41
C ASP A 75 -20.25 2.90 -0.12
N ILE A 76 -20.07 2.06 -1.16
CA ILE A 76 -19.55 0.70 -1.06
C ILE A 76 -18.66 0.35 -2.27
N VAL A 77 -17.58 -0.37 -2.00
CA VAL A 77 -16.77 -1.04 -3.02
C VAL A 77 -17.15 -2.51 -3.07
N ALA A 78 -17.52 -3.02 -4.24
CA ALA A 78 -17.79 -4.43 -4.46
C ALA A 78 -16.70 -5.05 -5.35
N SER A 79 -16.09 -6.14 -4.90
CA SER A 79 -15.13 -6.91 -5.67
C SER A 79 -15.51 -8.39 -5.67
N TRP A 80 -15.13 -9.09 -6.74
CA TRP A 80 -15.48 -10.51 -6.88
C TRP A 80 -14.79 -11.37 -5.82
N SER A 81 -13.51 -11.07 -5.51
CA SER A 81 -12.78 -11.79 -4.47
C SER A 81 -11.64 -10.94 -3.89
N VAL A 82 -11.15 -11.35 -2.73
CA VAL A 82 -10.09 -10.69 -1.98
C VAL A 82 -8.78 -10.55 -2.77
N ASP A 83 -8.43 -11.58 -3.56
CA ASP A 83 -7.21 -11.61 -4.38
C ASP A 83 -7.25 -10.65 -5.58
N ARG A 84 -8.43 -10.11 -5.90
CA ARG A 84 -8.58 -9.04 -6.88
C ARG A 84 -8.12 -7.70 -6.31
N LEU A 85 -8.36 -7.49 -5.03
CA LEU A 85 -8.03 -6.24 -4.33
C LEU A 85 -6.57 -6.18 -3.88
N GLY A 86 -6.08 -7.19 -3.16
CA GLY A 86 -4.72 -7.25 -2.61
C GLY A 86 -3.94 -8.47 -3.09
N ARG A 87 -2.61 -8.39 -3.05
CA ARG A 87 -1.71 -9.53 -3.30
C ARG A 87 -1.19 -10.17 -2.01
N SER A 88 -1.30 -9.45 -0.92
CA SER A 88 -0.90 -9.89 0.40
C SER A 88 -1.95 -9.51 1.42
N LEU A 89 -1.97 -10.17 2.55
CA LEU A 89 -2.85 -9.82 3.65
C LEU A 89 -2.61 -8.38 4.10
N ILE A 90 -1.36 -7.93 4.11
CA ILE A 90 -0.98 -6.55 4.47
C ILE A 90 -1.57 -5.52 3.51
N ASP A 91 -1.47 -5.75 2.18
CA ASP A 91 -2.06 -4.84 1.18
C ASP A 91 -3.57 -4.75 1.35
N LEU A 92 -4.22 -5.90 1.55
CA LEU A 92 -5.64 -5.98 1.80
C LEU A 92 -6.04 -5.15 3.02
N VAL A 93 -5.36 -5.37 4.14
CA VAL A 93 -5.68 -4.68 5.40
C VAL A 93 -5.45 -3.18 5.31
N ASN A 94 -4.36 -2.73 4.67
CA ASN A 94 -4.14 -1.30 4.45
C ASN A 94 -5.31 -0.69 3.66
N MET A 95 -5.76 -1.35 2.59
CA MET A 95 -6.90 -0.91 1.82
C MET A 95 -8.20 -0.95 2.64
N LEU A 96 -8.39 -1.98 3.44
CA LEU A 96 -9.54 -2.09 4.33
C LEU A 96 -9.55 -0.97 5.39
N GLN A 97 -8.40 -0.59 5.93
CA GLN A 97 -8.29 0.56 6.84
C GLN A 97 -8.62 1.87 6.12
N GLU A 98 -8.17 2.03 4.87
CA GLU A 98 -8.51 3.20 4.03
C GLU A 98 -10.02 3.29 3.79
N LEU A 99 -10.69 2.19 3.44
CA LEU A 99 -12.14 2.11 3.29
C LEU A 99 -12.86 2.44 4.61
N HIS A 100 -12.43 1.83 5.71
CA HIS A 100 -13.05 2.03 7.01
C HIS A 100 -12.92 3.49 7.51
N SER A 101 -11.73 4.08 7.38
CA SER A 101 -11.47 5.47 7.81
C SER A 101 -12.30 6.49 7.02
N THR A 102 -12.64 6.18 5.77
CA THR A 102 -13.50 7.02 4.93
C THR A 102 -14.99 6.73 5.09
N GLY A 103 -15.34 5.64 5.79
CA GLY A 103 -16.72 5.21 5.98
C GLY A 103 -17.33 4.56 4.71
N VAL A 104 -16.49 4.09 3.79
CA VAL A 104 -16.90 3.32 2.61
C VAL A 104 -16.91 1.84 2.97
N ASP A 105 -18.01 1.16 2.70
CA ASP A 105 -18.18 -0.27 2.97
C ASP A 105 -17.50 -1.15 1.92
N LEU A 106 -17.34 -2.45 2.21
CA LEU A 106 -16.78 -3.45 1.32
C LEU A 106 -17.73 -4.63 1.14
N TYR A 107 -17.82 -5.12 -0.09
CA TYR A 107 -18.44 -6.37 -0.44
C TYR A 107 -17.49 -7.27 -1.22
N LEU A 108 -17.28 -8.50 -0.74
CA LEU A 108 -16.50 -9.54 -1.40
C LEU A 108 -17.44 -10.71 -1.76
N HIS A 109 -17.72 -10.85 -3.06
CA HIS A 109 -18.73 -11.76 -3.56
C HIS A 109 -18.42 -13.22 -3.21
N GLN A 110 -17.21 -13.68 -3.54
CA GLN A 110 -16.79 -15.07 -3.34
C GLN A 110 -16.71 -15.47 -1.86
N GLN A 111 -16.29 -14.54 -0.99
CA GLN A 111 -16.18 -14.78 0.44
C GLN A 111 -17.49 -14.54 1.20
N GLY A 112 -18.50 -13.99 0.55
CA GLY A 112 -19.76 -13.63 1.21
C GLY A 112 -19.60 -12.53 2.28
N ILE A 113 -18.53 -11.73 2.21
CA ILE A 113 -18.24 -10.66 3.19
C ILE A 113 -18.99 -9.40 2.75
N ASN A 114 -19.80 -8.86 3.64
CA ASN A 114 -20.52 -7.60 3.43
C ASN A 114 -20.41 -6.74 4.70
N THR A 115 -19.62 -5.68 4.67
CA THR A 115 -19.39 -4.82 5.82
C THR A 115 -20.56 -3.86 6.13
N THR A 116 -21.60 -3.82 5.30
CA THR A 116 -22.85 -3.14 5.66
C THR A 116 -23.61 -3.87 6.77
N THR A 117 -23.30 -5.16 6.99
CA THR A 117 -23.91 -6.00 8.03
C THR A 117 -23.06 -6.01 9.32
N PRO A 118 -23.68 -6.17 10.52
CA PRO A 118 -22.92 -6.30 11.76
C PRO A 118 -21.92 -7.47 11.75
N ALA A 119 -22.31 -8.63 11.20
CA ALA A 119 -21.43 -9.79 11.08
C ALA A 119 -20.23 -9.53 10.17
N GLY A 120 -20.46 -8.90 9.01
CA GLY A 120 -19.38 -8.50 8.10
C GLY A 120 -18.45 -7.46 8.72
N LYS A 121 -18.96 -6.50 9.47
CA LYS A 121 -18.13 -5.54 10.23
C LYS A 121 -17.28 -6.23 11.30
N ALA A 122 -17.84 -7.18 12.03
CA ALA A 122 -17.11 -7.94 13.03
C ALA A 122 -15.99 -8.78 12.40
N LEU A 123 -16.29 -9.52 11.32
CA LEU A 123 -15.30 -10.29 10.57
C LEU A 123 -14.19 -9.40 10.02
N PHE A 124 -14.57 -8.23 9.50
CA PHE A 124 -13.63 -7.22 9.03
C PHE A 124 -12.70 -6.72 10.14
N GLY A 125 -13.25 -6.40 11.32
CA GLY A 125 -12.45 -6.01 12.50
C GLY A 125 -11.45 -7.10 12.91
N MET A 126 -11.86 -8.35 12.90
CA MET A 126 -10.97 -9.49 13.18
C MET A 126 -9.83 -9.60 12.15
N MET A 127 -10.11 -9.42 10.87
CA MET A 127 -9.06 -9.39 9.83
C MET A 127 -8.05 -8.27 10.08
N GLY A 128 -8.49 -7.09 10.54
CA GLY A 128 -7.61 -5.99 10.95
C GLY A 128 -6.65 -6.39 12.08
N VAL A 129 -7.16 -7.03 13.12
CA VAL A 129 -6.34 -7.52 14.24
C VAL A 129 -5.32 -8.56 13.79
N PHE A 130 -5.73 -9.52 12.94
CA PHE A 130 -4.80 -10.52 12.39
C PHE A 130 -3.67 -9.90 11.57
N ALA A 131 -3.95 -8.85 10.84
CA ALA A 131 -2.92 -8.19 10.04
C ALA A 131 -1.97 -7.34 10.87
N GLU A 132 -2.44 -6.70 11.94
CA GLU A 132 -1.54 -6.06 12.91
C GLU A 132 -0.62 -7.09 13.57
N PHE A 133 -1.17 -8.24 13.93
CA PHE A 133 -0.39 -9.35 14.48
C PHE A 133 0.67 -9.86 13.48
N GLU A 134 0.29 -10.10 12.22
CA GLU A 134 1.23 -10.51 11.17
C GLU A 134 2.33 -9.47 10.95
N ARG A 135 1.97 -8.17 10.91
CA ARG A 135 2.95 -7.07 10.82
C ARG A 135 3.92 -7.07 11.99
N GLY A 136 3.42 -7.27 13.20
CA GLY A 136 4.24 -7.40 14.41
C GLY A 136 5.24 -8.56 14.30
N MET A 137 4.77 -9.73 13.89
CA MET A 137 5.60 -10.92 13.68
C MET A 137 6.69 -10.71 12.61
N ILE A 138 6.36 -10.01 11.50
CA ILE A 138 7.35 -9.68 10.47
C ILE A 138 8.41 -8.73 11.01
N GLN A 139 8.01 -7.67 11.72
CA GLN A 139 8.93 -6.72 12.34
C GLN A 139 9.86 -7.40 13.35
N GLU A 140 9.34 -8.27 14.18
CA GLU A 140 10.12 -9.01 15.16
C GLU A 140 11.15 -9.93 14.47
N ARG A 141 10.74 -10.65 13.42
CA ARG A 141 11.62 -11.49 12.61
C ARG A 141 12.73 -10.66 11.92
N VAL A 142 12.41 -9.48 11.40
CA VAL A 142 13.39 -8.56 10.81
C VAL A 142 14.36 -8.06 11.88
N ARG A 143 13.87 -7.63 13.05
CA ARG A 143 14.72 -7.19 14.18
C ARG A 143 15.67 -8.31 14.64
N ALA A 144 15.16 -9.51 14.82
CA ALA A 144 15.96 -10.67 15.18
C ALA A 144 17.02 -11.01 14.11
N GLY A 145 16.64 -10.92 12.83
CA GLY A 145 17.57 -11.07 11.70
C GLY A 145 18.69 -10.04 11.70
N LEU A 146 18.34 -8.76 11.92
CA LEU A 146 19.31 -7.67 12.02
C LEU A 146 20.24 -7.82 13.24
N ALA A 147 19.70 -8.20 14.39
CA ALA A 147 20.49 -8.45 15.60
C ALA A 147 21.50 -9.61 15.37
N ARG A 148 21.06 -10.70 14.73
CA ARG A 148 21.95 -11.81 14.36
C ARG A 148 23.03 -11.37 13.37
N ALA A 149 22.66 -10.58 12.36
CA ALA A 149 23.61 -10.09 11.37
C ALA A 149 24.62 -9.08 11.95
N LYS A 150 24.24 -8.29 12.95
CA LYS A 150 25.17 -7.45 13.73
C LYS A 150 26.15 -8.26 14.56
N ALA A 151 25.69 -9.36 15.18
CA ALA A 151 26.50 -10.21 16.05
C ALA A 151 27.45 -11.15 15.26
N LYS A 152 26.97 -11.72 14.15
CA LYS A 152 27.67 -12.77 13.39
C LYS A 152 28.21 -12.32 12.02
N GLY A 153 27.94 -11.07 11.63
CA GLY A 153 28.18 -10.58 10.26
C GLY A 153 27.05 -10.91 9.30
N THR A 154 27.05 -10.24 8.16
CA THR A 154 26.09 -10.51 7.06
C THR A 154 26.58 -11.66 6.19
N LYS A 155 25.65 -12.38 5.55
CA LYS A 155 26.00 -13.46 4.59
C LYS A 155 26.87 -12.96 3.41
N SER A 156 26.77 -11.69 3.05
CA SER A 156 27.54 -11.06 1.98
C SER A 156 28.87 -10.42 2.45
N GLY A 157 29.19 -10.47 3.75
CA GLY A 157 30.34 -9.81 4.33
C GLY A 157 30.27 -8.28 4.36
N LYS A 158 29.21 -7.67 3.81
CA LYS A 158 29.04 -6.22 3.78
C LYS A 158 28.49 -5.70 5.11
N ALA A 159 28.96 -4.53 5.55
CA ALA A 159 28.41 -3.87 6.73
C ALA A 159 26.92 -3.54 6.57
N ILE A 160 26.17 -3.60 7.68
CA ILE A 160 24.76 -3.23 7.72
C ILE A 160 24.64 -1.71 7.76
N GLY A 161 23.84 -1.16 6.86
CA GLY A 161 23.56 0.26 6.79
C GLY A 161 24.01 0.89 5.48
N ARG A 162 23.99 2.24 5.46
CA ARG A 162 24.47 3.00 4.32
C ARG A 162 26.01 2.82 4.21
N PRO A 163 26.57 2.52 3.03
CA PRO A 163 28.02 2.44 2.85
C PRO A 163 28.71 3.69 3.36
N ALA A 164 29.85 3.50 4.02
CA ALA A 164 30.68 4.63 4.41
C ALA A 164 31.15 5.39 3.17
N VAL A 165 31.28 6.69 3.30
CA VAL A 165 31.84 7.52 2.24
C VAL A 165 33.33 7.17 2.10
N SER A 166 33.84 7.15 0.87
CA SER A 166 35.24 6.79 0.65
C SER A 166 36.21 7.83 1.30
N ALA A 167 37.36 7.36 1.77
CA ALA A 167 38.39 8.24 2.35
C ALA A 167 38.73 9.39 1.40
N LYS A 168 38.81 9.16 0.10
CA LYS A 168 39.04 10.19 -0.92
C LYS A 168 38.03 11.35 -0.86
N ILE A 169 36.76 11.03 -0.65
CA ILE A 169 35.71 12.07 -0.53
C ILE A 169 35.86 12.80 0.83
N GLU A 170 36.19 12.09 1.89
CA GLU A 170 36.42 12.72 3.20
C GLU A 170 37.61 13.67 3.18
N ASP A 171 38.72 13.28 2.55
CA ASP A 171 39.90 14.13 2.39
C ASP A 171 39.59 15.36 1.52
N HIS A 172 38.91 15.15 0.40
CA HIS A 172 38.46 16.25 -0.47
C HIS A 172 37.57 17.26 0.25
N ILE A 173 36.66 16.77 1.13
CA ILE A 173 35.85 17.66 1.99
C ILE A 173 36.71 18.51 2.90
N ARG A 174 37.78 17.93 3.50
CA ARG A 174 38.69 18.66 4.38
C ARG A 174 39.53 19.72 3.60
N GLU A 175 39.97 19.37 2.39
CA GLU A 175 40.70 20.30 1.49
C GLU A 175 39.80 21.50 1.13
N LEU A 176 38.59 21.26 0.63
CA LEU A 176 37.63 22.32 0.28
C LEU A 176 37.26 23.19 1.50
N ARG A 177 37.29 22.63 2.70
CA ARG A 177 37.10 23.41 3.93
C ARG A 177 38.26 24.29 4.27
N ALA A 178 39.50 23.82 4.06
CA ALA A 178 40.71 24.60 4.24
C ALA A 178 40.78 25.78 3.25
N GLU A 179 40.21 25.65 2.05
CA GLU A 179 40.05 26.72 1.08
C GLU A 179 38.95 27.76 1.48
N GLY A 180 38.29 27.56 2.62
CA GLY A 180 37.28 28.49 3.14
C GLY A 180 35.88 28.32 2.57
N LEU A 181 35.58 27.25 1.82
CA LEU A 181 34.26 27.04 1.27
C LEU A 181 33.21 26.74 2.35
N GLY A 182 31.97 27.20 2.10
CA GLY A 182 30.84 26.91 2.94
C GLY A 182 30.28 25.48 2.68
N MET A 183 29.63 24.86 3.68
CA MET A 183 29.17 23.46 3.67
C MET A 183 28.31 23.09 2.46
N LEU A 184 27.43 23.97 1.98
CA LEU A 184 26.61 23.75 0.79
C LEU A 184 27.45 23.63 -0.49
N LYS A 185 28.47 24.49 -0.63
CA LYS A 185 29.38 24.45 -1.79
C LYS A 185 30.27 23.22 -1.73
N ILE A 186 30.78 22.86 -0.54
CA ILE A 186 31.53 21.61 -0.34
C ILE A 186 30.72 20.40 -0.70
N ALA A 187 29.47 20.31 -0.25
CA ALA A 187 28.57 19.20 -0.57
C ALA A 187 28.35 19.05 -2.09
N ALA A 188 28.15 20.17 -2.78
CA ALA A 188 27.97 20.19 -4.23
C ALA A 188 29.23 19.74 -4.99
N GLN A 189 30.41 20.23 -4.60
CA GLN A 189 31.69 19.89 -5.24
C GLN A 189 32.15 18.46 -4.95
N ALA A 190 31.98 18.00 -3.69
CA ALA A 190 32.32 16.63 -3.30
C ALA A 190 31.26 15.57 -3.75
N GLY A 191 30.16 15.98 -4.37
CA GLY A 191 29.11 15.09 -4.83
C GLY A 191 28.43 14.31 -3.70
N CYS A 192 28.28 14.90 -2.52
CA CYS A 192 27.73 14.25 -1.33
C CYS A 192 26.67 15.13 -0.64
N GLY A 193 25.93 14.53 0.31
CA GLY A 193 24.95 15.30 1.09
C GLY A 193 25.62 16.19 2.15
N VAL A 194 24.97 17.32 2.50
CA VAL A 194 25.44 18.24 3.54
C VAL A 194 25.68 17.53 4.88
N SER A 195 24.84 16.57 5.24
CA SER A 195 25.01 15.75 6.45
C SER A 195 26.30 14.94 6.47
N VAL A 196 26.86 14.61 5.31
CA VAL A 196 28.17 13.95 5.19
C VAL A 196 29.29 14.97 5.50
N VAL A 197 29.17 16.16 4.93
CA VAL A 197 30.11 17.27 5.19
C VAL A 197 30.14 17.63 6.67
N GLN A 198 28.96 17.78 7.30
CA GLN A 198 28.85 18.05 8.74
C GLN A 198 29.54 16.96 9.57
N ARG A 199 29.25 15.68 9.27
CA ARG A 199 29.88 14.56 9.98
C ARG A 199 31.40 14.54 9.86
N VAL A 200 31.92 14.76 8.64
CA VAL A 200 33.37 14.74 8.37
C VAL A 200 34.10 15.90 9.04
N LEU A 201 33.45 17.06 9.12
CA LEU A 201 34.01 18.26 9.73
C LEU A 201 33.71 18.38 11.24
N GLY A 202 32.93 17.45 11.82
CA GLY A 202 32.57 17.48 13.23
C GLY A 202 31.69 18.67 13.63
N VAL A 203 30.96 19.25 12.67
CA VAL A 203 30.09 20.42 12.92
C VAL A 203 28.65 19.92 13.08
N PRO A 204 27.94 20.30 14.16
CA PRO A 204 26.54 19.92 14.39
C PRO A 204 25.57 20.49 13.34
#